data_c5ffcf332ec9737446a39245c3386369
#
_entry.id   c5ffcf332ec9737446a39245c3386369
#
_cell.length_a   1.000
_cell.length_b   1.000
_cell.length_c   1.000
_cell.angle_alpha   90.00
_cell.angle_beta   90.00
_cell.angle_gamma   90.00
#
_symmetry.space_group_name_H-M   'P 1'
#
loop_
_entity.id
_entity.type
_entity.pdbx_description
1 polymer ?
#
loop_
_entity_poly.entity_id
_entity_poly.type
_entity_poly.pdbx_seq_one_letter_code
_entity_poly.pdbx_strand_id
1 'polypeptide(L)'
;MAVEKVKTKSIAANREARHEYFVIEALECGISLVGTEVKSLREGKVNLKDSWVDVEDGELIVKGMHISPYDMGNIFNRDPVRPRKLLAHKKEIRHLAQQIKLQGYTLVPLSLYFKCGRVRMELGLCKRSEERR
;
A
#
# COMPACT_ATOMS: atom_id res chain seq x y z
N MET A 1 23.50 -9.42 22.87
CA MET A 1 22.36 -10.14 22.36
C MET A 1 22.08 -9.77 20.92
N ALA A 2 22.12 -10.75 20.05
CA ALA A 2 21.90 -10.46 18.63
C ALA A 2 20.42 -10.15 18.39
N VAL A 3 20.15 -9.03 17.73
CA VAL A 3 18.80 -8.70 17.29
C VAL A 3 18.57 -9.43 15.97
N GLU A 4 17.57 -10.28 15.93
CA GLU A 4 17.21 -10.94 14.70
C GLU A 4 16.71 -9.91 13.70
N LYS A 5 17.35 -9.85 12.56
CA LYS A 5 16.87 -9.01 11.47
C LYS A 5 15.68 -9.72 10.83
N VAL A 6 14.55 -9.06 10.83
CA VAL A 6 13.38 -9.56 10.12
C VAL A 6 13.69 -9.49 8.63
N LYS A 7 13.56 -10.62 7.94
CA LYS A 7 13.82 -10.66 6.51
C LYS A 7 12.70 -9.97 5.76
N THR A 8 13.05 -8.95 5.00
CA THR A 8 12.12 -8.28 4.10
C THR A 8 12.67 -8.37 2.68
N LYS A 9 11.76 -8.47 1.73
CA LYS A 9 12.11 -8.48 0.31
C LYS A 9 11.25 -7.46 -0.39
N SER A 10 11.88 -6.44 -0.96
CA SER A 10 11.18 -5.39 -1.69
C SER A 10 10.43 -5.97 -2.91
N ILE A 11 9.20 -5.53 -3.09
CA ILE A 11 8.41 -5.84 -4.28
C ILE A 11 8.37 -4.63 -5.20
N ALA A 12 8.01 -3.46 -4.66
CA ALA A 12 7.90 -2.24 -5.43
C ALA A 12 8.00 -1.03 -4.51
N ALA A 13 8.44 0.10 -5.07
CA ALA A 13 8.48 1.37 -4.37
C ALA A 13 7.79 2.43 -5.22
N ASN A 14 7.10 3.35 -4.57
CA ASN A 14 6.42 4.47 -5.23
C ASN A 14 7.34 5.69 -5.20
N ARG A 15 8.24 5.77 -6.16
CA ARG A 15 9.24 6.84 -6.21
C ARG A 15 8.61 8.21 -6.45
N GLU A 16 7.56 8.26 -7.24
CA GLU A 16 6.90 9.52 -7.57
C GLU A 16 6.22 10.14 -6.36
N ALA A 17 5.66 9.32 -5.49
CA ALA A 17 5.02 9.81 -4.28
C ALA A 17 6.00 10.59 -3.41
N ARG A 18 7.24 10.12 -3.32
CA ARG A 18 8.26 10.79 -2.51
C ARG A 18 8.68 12.14 -3.07
N HIS A 19 8.45 12.38 -4.36
CA HIS A 19 8.70 13.67 -4.99
C HIS A 19 7.51 14.62 -4.86
N GLU A 20 6.30 14.08 -4.87
CA GLU A 20 5.07 14.88 -4.87
C GLU A 20 4.54 15.18 -3.47
N TYR A 21 4.95 14.40 -2.48
CA TYR A 21 4.42 14.48 -1.13
C TYR A 21 5.52 14.54 -0.09
N PHE A 22 5.22 15.21 1.03
CA PHE A 22 6.00 15.08 2.24
C PHE A 22 5.36 14.00 3.10
N VAL A 23 6.13 13.02 3.51
CA VAL A 23 5.64 11.94 4.37
C VAL A 23 5.64 12.45 5.81
N ILE A 24 4.46 12.53 6.41
CA ILE A 24 4.28 12.98 7.79
C ILE A 24 4.44 11.80 8.74
N GLU A 25 3.77 10.69 8.44
CA GLU A 25 3.85 9.45 9.19
C GLU A 25 3.86 8.28 8.22
N ALA A 26 4.47 7.18 8.62
CA ALA A 26 4.43 5.93 7.85
C ALA A 26 3.91 4.81 8.76
N LEU A 27 3.11 3.93 8.17
CA LEU A 27 2.50 2.81 8.87
C LEU A 27 2.67 1.54 8.03
N GLU A 28 3.12 0.46 8.66
CA GLU A 28 3.12 -0.84 8.01
C GLU A 28 1.75 -1.47 8.20
N CYS A 29 1.14 -1.92 7.11
CA CYS A 29 -0.15 -2.60 7.16
C CYS A 29 -0.14 -3.85 6.29
N GLY A 30 -1.05 -4.77 6.58
CA GLY A 30 -1.29 -5.93 5.75
C GLY A 30 -2.19 -5.55 4.57
N ILE A 31 -2.35 -6.45 3.64
CA ILE A 31 -3.21 -6.25 2.49
C ILE A 31 -3.94 -7.56 2.17
N SER A 32 -5.24 -7.44 1.91
CA SER A 32 -6.07 -8.59 1.54
C SER A 32 -5.91 -8.89 0.06
N LEU A 33 -5.31 -10.03 -0.25
CA LEU A 33 -5.00 -10.44 -1.61
C LEU A 33 -5.51 -11.86 -1.87
N VAL A 34 -5.77 -12.16 -3.14
CA VAL A 34 -6.04 -13.54 -3.56
C VAL A 34 -4.73 -14.19 -4.03
N GLY A 35 -4.71 -15.53 -4.14
CA GLY A 35 -3.49 -16.27 -4.45
C GLY A 35 -2.80 -15.86 -5.73
N THR A 36 -3.56 -15.58 -6.80
CA THR A 36 -2.99 -15.16 -8.08
C THR A 36 -2.30 -13.81 -7.98
N GLU A 37 -2.83 -12.90 -7.14
CA GLU A 37 -2.20 -11.60 -6.91
C GLU A 37 -0.87 -11.76 -6.18
N VAL A 38 -0.82 -12.63 -5.17
CA VAL A 38 0.43 -12.92 -4.46
C VAL A 38 1.49 -13.47 -5.42
N LYS A 39 1.10 -14.36 -6.32
CA LYS A 39 2.01 -14.93 -7.30
C LYS A 39 2.57 -13.87 -8.25
N SER A 40 1.70 -12.94 -8.70
CA SER A 40 2.15 -11.82 -9.53
C SER A 40 3.11 -10.91 -8.78
N LEU A 41 2.86 -10.66 -7.49
CA LEU A 41 3.75 -9.85 -6.66
C LEU A 41 5.12 -10.49 -6.49
N ARG A 42 5.19 -11.82 -6.41
CA ARG A 42 6.47 -12.52 -6.36
C ARG A 42 7.29 -12.29 -7.60
N GLU A 43 6.64 -12.06 -8.73
CA GLU A 43 7.28 -11.73 -9.99
C GLU A 43 7.52 -10.23 -10.17
N GLY A 44 7.15 -9.44 -9.17
CA GLY A 44 7.32 -7.99 -9.22
C GLY A 44 6.36 -7.27 -10.16
N LYS A 45 5.27 -7.91 -10.56
CA LYS A 45 4.34 -7.36 -11.56
C LYS A 45 3.27 -6.50 -10.91
N VAL A 46 3.68 -5.36 -10.39
CA VAL A 46 2.79 -4.40 -9.71
C VAL A 46 3.23 -2.99 -10.06
N ASN A 47 2.26 -2.08 -10.12
CA ASN A 47 2.53 -0.66 -10.32
C ASN A 47 1.78 0.14 -9.26
N LEU A 48 2.52 0.90 -8.45
CA LEU A 48 1.97 1.75 -7.41
C LEU A 48 1.72 3.18 -7.88
N LYS A 49 2.14 3.52 -9.09
CA LYS A 49 1.98 4.87 -9.63
C LYS A 49 0.50 5.26 -9.64
N ASP A 50 0.22 6.48 -9.18
CA ASP A 50 -1.12 7.05 -9.13
C ASP A 50 -2.11 6.27 -8.27
N SER A 51 -1.60 5.41 -7.38
CA SER A 51 -2.43 4.75 -6.39
C SER A 51 -2.66 5.65 -5.18
N TRP A 52 -3.75 5.40 -4.47
CA TRP A 52 -4.08 6.13 -3.25
C TRP A 52 -4.89 5.24 -2.32
N VAL A 53 -5.09 5.71 -1.10
CA VAL A 53 -5.87 4.97 -0.11
C VAL A 53 -6.99 5.85 0.42
N ASP A 54 -8.21 5.33 0.41
CA ASP A 54 -9.37 5.97 0.99
C ASP A 54 -9.77 5.29 2.30
N VAL A 55 -10.33 6.06 3.21
CA VAL A 55 -10.97 5.52 4.41
C VAL A 55 -12.46 5.44 4.12
N GLU A 56 -12.98 4.23 4.05
CA GLU A 56 -14.39 3.98 3.78
C GLU A 56 -14.97 3.08 4.87
N ASP A 57 -16.03 3.55 5.53
CA ASP A 57 -16.71 2.79 6.58
C ASP A 57 -15.76 2.26 7.67
N GLY A 58 -14.77 3.08 8.04
CA GLY A 58 -13.79 2.70 9.05
C GLY A 58 -12.73 1.72 8.58
N GLU A 59 -12.60 1.53 7.27
CA GLU A 59 -11.61 0.64 6.67
C GLU A 59 -10.74 1.39 5.67
N LEU A 60 -9.50 0.91 5.51
CA LEU A 60 -8.56 1.45 4.52
C LEU A 60 -8.67 0.64 3.24
N ILE A 61 -8.92 1.32 2.13
CA ILE A 61 -9.05 0.68 0.82
C ILE A 61 -8.04 1.30 -0.14
N VAL A 62 -7.12 0.49 -0.66
CA VAL A 62 -6.16 0.95 -1.67
C VAL A 62 -6.82 0.88 -3.05
N LYS A 63 -6.69 1.97 -3.80
CA LYS A 63 -7.27 2.14 -5.13
C LYS A 63 -6.20 2.54 -6.13
N GLY A 64 -6.41 2.20 -7.38
CA GLY A 64 -5.50 2.56 -8.46
C GLY A 64 -4.21 1.76 -8.48
N MET A 65 -4.06 0.77 -7.62
CA MET A 65 -2.89 -0.10 -7.63
C MET A 65 -3.12 -1.23 -8.63
N HIS A 66 -2.23 -1.33 -9.60
CA HIS A 66 -2.31 -2.34 -10.65
C HIS A 66 -1.45 -3.55 -10.30
N ILE A 67 -2.08 -4.71 -10.20
CA ILE A 67 -1.37 -5.99 -10.09
C ILE A 67 -1.70 -6.78 -11.35
N SER A 68 -0.67 -7.09 -12.15
CA SER A 68 -0.88 -7.77 -13.43
C SER A 68 -1.49 -9.16 -13.21
N PRO A 69 -2.38 -9.62 -14.11
CA PRO A 69 -2.91 -10.97 -14.03
C PRO A 69 -1.77 -11.99 -14.06
N TYR A 70 -1.91 -13.05 -13.28
CA TYR A 70 -0.94 -14.14 -13.29
C TYR A 70 -1.22 -15.04 -14.49
N ASP A 71 -0.22 -15.23 -15.34
CA ASP A 71 -0.38 -15.96 -16.62
C ASP A 71 -0.98 -17.35 -16.46
N MET A 72 -0.64 -18.02 -15.37
CA MET A 72 -1.14 -19.38 -15.10
C MET A 72 -2.46 -19.37 -14.30
N GLY A 73 -3.00 -18.20 -13.99
CA GLY A 73 -4.17 -18.08 -13.12
C GLY A 73 -5.51 -18.26 -13.84
N ASN A 74 -5.58 -17.89 -15.11
CA ASN A 74 -6.77 -17.97 -15.93
C ASN A 74 -8.04 -17.46 -15.20
N ILE A 75 -9.00 -18.34 -14.95
CA ILE A 75 -10.29 -17.99 -14.32
C ILE A 75 -10.15 -17.49 -12.87
N PHE A 76 -9.01 -17.73 -12.22
CA PHE A 76 -8.79 -17.29 -10.84
C PHE A 76 -8.21 -15.88 -10.74
N ASN A 77 -7.88 -15.26 -11.87
CA ASN A 77 -7.41 -13.89 -11.87
C ASN A 77 -8.55 -12.92 -11.54
N ARG A 78 -8.20 -11.84 -10.86
CA ARG A 78 -9.12 -10.74 -10.55
C ARG A 78 -8.82 -9.55 -11.43
N ASP A 79 -9.73 -8.56 -11.42
CA ASP A 79 -9.47 -7.28 -12.07
C ASP A 79 -8.13 -6.71 -11.57
N PRO A 80 -7.21 -6.38 -12.48
CA PRO A 80 -5.89 -5.88 -12.09
C PRO A 80 -5.89 -4.65 -11.19
N VAL A 81 -6.90 -3.81 -11.32
CA VAL A 81 -7.01 -2.57 -10.54
C VAL A 81 -8.13 -2.59 -9.51
N ARG A 82 -8.60 -3.77 -9.14
CA ARG A 82 -9.66 -3.86 -8.14
C ARG A 82 -9.24 -3.20 -6.83
N PRO A 83 -10.15 -2.53 -6.12
CA PRO A 83 -9.84 -2.01 -4.78
C PRO A 83 -9.50 -3.15 -3.83
N ARG A 84 -8.54 -2.92 -2.94
CA ARG A 84 -8.12 -3.95 -1.99
C ARG A 84 -8.10 -3.37 -0.59
N LYS A 85 -8.55 -4.17 0.36
CA LYS A 85 -8.61 -3.76 1.75
C LYS A 85 -7.23 -3.89 2.38
N LEU A 86 -6.82 -2.85 3.10
CA LEU A 86 -5.62 -2.88 3.93
C LEU A 86 -5.98 -3.31 5.34
N LEU A 87 -5.08 -4.02 5.99
CA LEU A 87 -5.30 -4.57 7.31
C LEU A 87 -4.47 -3.79 8.32
N ALA A 88 -5.14 -3.05 9.19
CA ALA A 88 -4.53 -2.26 10.25
C ALA A 88 -5.44 -2.30 11.48
N HIS A 89 -4.90 -1.90 12.63
CA HIS A 89 -5.70 -1.83 13.84
C HIS A 89 -6.70 -0.68 13.74
N LYS A 90 -7.88 -0.87 14.30
CA LYS A 90 -8.93 0.16 14.27
C LYS A 90 -8.45 1.48 14.85
N LYS A 91 -7.61 1.43 15.89
CA LYS A 91 -7.02 2.60 16.50
C LYS A 91 -6.16 3.38 15.51
N GLU A 92 -5.37 2.68 14.72
CA GLU A 92 -4.53 3.30 13.69
C GLU A 92 -5.37 3.92 12.59
N ILE A 93 -6.41 3.22 12.15
CA ILE A 93 -7.31 3.72 11.11
C ILE A 93 -8.01 5.00 11.58
N ARG A 94 -8.49 5.02 12.82
CA ARG A 94 -9.14 6.21 13.40
C ARG A 94 -8.18 7.39 13.47
N HIS A 95 -6.93 7.14 13.86
CA HIS A 95 -5.91 8.19 13.91
C HIS A 95 -5.69 8.79 12.51
N LEU A 96 -5.51 7.93 11.51
CA LEU A 96 -5.30 8.39 10.14
C LEU A 96 -6.51 9.16 9.61
N ALA A 97 -7.71 8.65 9.84
CA ALA A 97 -8.94 9.31 9.41
C ALA A 97 -9.07 10.71 10.05
N GLN A 98 -8.72 10.85 11.32
CA GLN A 98 -8.74 12.11 12.02
C GLN A 98 -7.74 13.10 11.42
N GLN A 99 -6.53 12.65 11.14
CA GLN A 99 -5.51 13.52 10.55
C GLN A 99 -5.90 13.99 9.15
N ILE A 100 -6.50 13.11 8.36
CA ILE A 100 -7.00 13.49 7.03
C ILE A 100 -8.07 14.58 7.17
N LYS A 101 -9.01 14.40 8.09
CA LYS A 101 -10.11 15.34 8.28
C LYS A 101 -9.63 16.69 8.81
N LEU A 102 -8.72 16.69 9.78
CA LEU A 102 -8.24 17.91 10.44
C LEU A 102 -7.20 18.66 9.63
N GLN A 103 -6.29 17.96 8.97
CA GLN A 103 -5.13 18.57 8.31
C GLN A 103 -5.21 18.52 6.78
N GLY A 104 -6.16 17.80 6.22
CA GLY A 104 -6.24 17.63 4.77
C GLY A 104 -5.13 16.76 4.19
N TYR A 105 -4.53 15.88 4.99
CA TYR A 105 -3.51 14.97 4.52
C TYR A 105 -4.10 13.88 3.61
N THR A 106 -3.23 13.21 2.88
CA THR A 106 -3.59 12.15 1.94
C THR A 106 -2.85 10.87 2.31
N LEU A 107 -3.49 9.73 2.09
CA LEU A 107 -2.86 8.42 2.27
C LEU A 107 -2.35 7.92 0.92
N VAL A 108 -1.06 7.57 0.88
CA VAL A 108 -0.40 7.14 -0.36
C VAL A 108 0.40 5.88 -0.08
N PRO A 109 0.25 4.82 -0.91
CA PRO A 109 1.14 3.67 -0.81
C PRO A 109 2.57 4.07 -1.15
N LEU A 110 3.50 3.81 -0.25
CA LEU A 110 4.91 4.15 -0.45
C LEU A 110 5.71 2.98 -0.98
N SER A 111 5.44 1.77 -0.50
CA SER A 111 6.14 0.58 -0.96
C SER A 111 5.37 -0.68 -0.62
N LEU A 112 5.70 -1.76 -1.33
CA LEU A 112 5.24 -3.11 -1.02
C LEU A 112 6.47 -3.99 -0.81
N TYR A 113 6.35 -4.93 0.12
CA TYR A 113 7.45 -5.87 0.40
C TYR A 113 6.90 -7.13 1.04
N PHE A 114 7.69 -8.20 0.95
CA PHE A 114 7.43 -9.43 1.71
C PHE A 114 8.15 -9.31 3.05
N LYS A 115 7.44 -9.64 4.11
CA LYS A 115 7.99 -9.71 5.46
C LYS A 115 7.50 -10.97 6.11
N CYS A 116 8.43 -11.85 6.46
CA CYS A 116 8.09 -13.17 7.01
C CYS A 116 7.09 -13.92 6.13
N GLY A 117 7.28 -13.86 4.80
CA GLY A 117 6.45 -14.56 3.82
C GLY A 117 5.09 -13.93 3.55
N ARG A 118 4.78 -12.78 4.15
CA ARG A 118 3.52 -12.07 3.93
C ARG A 118 3.75 -10.74 3.25
N VAL A 119 2.81 -10.36 2.40
CA VAL A 119 2.87 -9.06 1.75
C VAL A 119 2.48 -7.97 2.73
N ARG A 120 3.32 -6.96 2.83
CA ARG A 120 3.08 -5.77 3.65
C ARG A 120 3.18 -4.53 2.78
N MET A 121 2.49 -3.49 3.20
CA MET A 121 2.54 -2.19 2.54
C MET A 121 3.01 -1.14 3.53
N GLU A 122 3.97 -0.32 3.08
CA GLU A 122 4.29 0.91 3.80
C GLU A 122 3.33 1.98 3.32
N LEU A 123 2.45 2.40 4.20
CA LEU A 123 1.44 3.41 3.90
C LEU A 123 1.89 4.74 4.47
N GLY A 124 1.87 5.79 3.66
CA GLY A 124 2.28 7.12 4.08
C GLY A 124 1.10 8.04 4.30
N LEU A 125 1.07 8.72 5.45
CA LEU A 125 0.21 9.87 5.69
C LEU A 125 0.99 11.06 5.19
N CYS A 126 0.54 11.69 4.11
CA CYS A 126 1.34 12.63 3.35
C CYS A 126 0.68 13.98 3.19
N LYS A 127 1.52 15.01 3.10
CA LYS A 127 1.10 16.35 2.76
C LYS A 127 1.60 16.62 1.34
N ARG A 128 0.71 17.14 0.49
CA ARG A 128 1.11 17.46 -0.87
C ARG A 128 2.12 18.60 -0.87
N SER A 129 3.18 18.42 -1.66
CA SER A 129 4.20 19.45 -1.79
C SER A 129 3.70 20.56 -2.70
N GLU A 130 3.49 21.76 -2.14
CA GLU A 130 3.01 22.91 -2.91
C GLU A 130 4.12 23.59 -3.71
N GLU A 131 5.36 23.28 -3.40
CA GLU A 131 6.51 23.87 -4.10
C GLU A 131 6.73 23.32 -5.49
N ARG A 132 6.03 22.25 -5.81
CA ARG A 132 6.18 21.62 -7.10
C ARG A 132 5.20 22.16 -8.11
N ARG A 133 5.73 22.83 -9.06
CA ARG A 133 4.94 23.39 -10.14
C ARG A 133 5.56 23.13 -11.49
#